data_9addd8e2c8097de6335fafc38b47a239
#
_entry.id   9addd8e2c8097de6335fafc38b47a239
#
_cell.length_a   1.000
_cell.length_b   1.000
_cell.length_c   1.000
_cell.angle_alpha   90.00
_cell.angle_beta   90.00
_cell.angle_gamma   90.00
#
_symmetry.space_group_name_H-M   'P 1'
#
loop_
_entity.id
_entity.type
_entity.pdbx_description
1 polymer ?
#
loop_
_entity_poly.entity_id
_entity_poly.type
_entity_poly.pdbx_seq_one_letter_code
_entity_poly.pdbx_strand_id
1 'polypeptide(L)'
;PNAKLTVLTNSTQLHKRKIADAVALADKGLLKLDTTDPNQFLIINKPAKGLELNTIMQYIELFPGEKIIQTLVLRGESDGKKIDNTTEESLLALAAFVSKIEAIEWMIYPIDRPTPEKQLEKMSREEMDHIGEFVRKHTNVPVTIRY
;
A
#
# COMPACT_ATOMS: atom_id res chain seq x y z
N PRO A 1 -23.63 16.53 -12.78
CA PRO A 1 -23.13 16.05 -11.48
C PRO A 1 -21.64 15.80 -11.57
N ASN A 2 -20.86 16.46 -10.71
CA ASN A 2 -19.39 16.44 -10.75
C ASN A 2 -18.82 15.39 -9.75
N ALA A 3 -19.43 14.19 -9.69
CA ALA A 3 -18.91 13.11 -8.87
C ALA A 3 -17.60 12.59 -9.47
N LYS A 4 -16.54 12.54 -8.65
CA LYS A 4 -15.25 11.96 -9.04
C LYS A 4 -15.25 10.45 -8.78
N LEU A 5 -14.77 9.69 -9.75
CA LEU A 5 -14.62 8.25 -9.63
C LEU A 5 -13.25 7.91 -9.03
N THR A 6 -13.25 7.21 -7.89
CA THR A 6 -12.04 6.64 -7.30
C THR A 6 -12.12 5.12 -7.35
N VAL A 7 -11.11 4.48 -7.90
CA VAL A 7 -10.98 3.03 -7.95
C VAL A 7 -9.84 2.59 -7.04
N LEU A 8 -10.13 1.68 -6.10
CA LEU A 8 -9.13 1.01 -5.28
C LEU A 8 -8.90 -0.40 -5.81
N THR A 9 -7.65 -0.76 -6.07
CA THR A 9 -7.27 -2.09 -6.52
C THR A 9 -6.14 -2.67 -5.67
N ASN A 10 -6.16 -3.98 -5.43
CA ASN A 10 -5.04 -4.72 -4.84
C ASN A 10 -3.90 -5.01 -5.84
N SER A 11 -3.98 -4.41 -7.03
CA SER A 11 -2.97 -4.46 -8.09
C SER A 11 -2.76 -5.84 -8.75
N THR A 12 -3.43 -6.89 -8.29
CA THR A 12 -3.20 -8.27 -8.74
C THR A 12 -3.62 -8.54 -10.19
N GLN A 13 -4.50 -7.72 -10.74
CA GLN A 13 -5.04 -7.88 -12.10
C GLN A 13 -4.50 -6.83 -13.10
N LEU A 14 -3.57 -5.96 -12.69
CA LEU A 14 -3.04 -4.87 -13.55
C LEU A 14 -2.22 -5.37 -14.74
N HIS A 15 -1.82 -6.64 -14.78
CA HIS A 15 -1.24 -7.27 -15.96
C HIS A 15 -2.24 -7.37 -17.12
N LYS A 16 -3.53 -7.34 -16.84
CA LYS A 16 -4.57 -7.31 -17.87
C LYS A 16 -4.73 -5.89 -18.38
N ARG A 17 -4.27 -5.63 -19.61
CA ARG A 17 -4.26 -4.30 -20.22
C ARG A 17 -5.60 -3.58 -20.09
N LYS A 18 -6.71 -4.25 -20.38
CA LYS A 18 -8.06 -3.67 -20.27
C LYS A 18 -8.40 -3.20 -18.85
N ILE A 19 -7.93 -3.93 -17.82
CA ILE A 19 -8.14 -3.55 -16.42
C ILE A 19 -7.26 -2.36 -16.06
N ALA A 20 -5.97 -2.40 -16.41
CA ALA A 20 -5.06 -1.30 -16.15
C ALA A 20 -5.53 0.00 -16.81
N ASP A 21 -5.95 -0.06 -18.08
CA ASP A 21 -6.48 1.08 -18.81
C ASP A 21 -7.78 1.62 -18.16
N ALA A 22 -8.69 0.74 -17.74
CA ALA A 22 -9.93 1.15 -17.07
C ALA A 22 -9.66 1.83 -15.72
N VAL A 23 -8.69 1.33 -14.93
CA VAL A 23 -8.28 1.97 -13.68
C VAL A 23 -7.62 3.32 -13.95
N ALA A 24 -6.82 3.43 -15.01
CA ALA A 24 -6.14 4.67 -15.40
C ALA A 24 -7.11 5.76 -15.90
N LEU A 25 -8.30 5.39 -16.35
CA LEU A 25 -9.36 6.34 -16.77
C LEU A 25 -10.16 6.91 -15.60
N ALA A 26 -10.04 6.33 -14.39
CA ALA A 26 -10.68 6.88 -13.21
C ALA A 26 -10.02 8.21 -12.80
N ASP A 27 -10.78 9.10 -12.13
CA ASP A 27 -10.22 10.35 -11.59
C ASP A 27 -9.08 10.08 -10.57
N LYS A 28 -9.17 8.94 -9.85
CA LYS A 28 -8.10 8.42 -8.98
C LYS A 28 -8.06 6.90 -9.03
N GLY A 29 -6.93 6.34 -9.43
CA GLY A 29 -6.61 4.91 -9.29
C GLY A 29 -5.70 4.69 -8.09
N LEU A 30 -6.22 4.09 -7.01
CA LEU A 30 -5.44 3.78 -5.82
C LEU A 30 -4.88 2.36 -5.93
N LEU A 31 -3.55 2.25 -6.00
CA LEU A 31 -2.82 0.99 -6.13
C LEU A 31 -2.34 0.54 -4.76
N LYS A 32 -2.91 -0.56 -4.25
CA LYS A 32 -2.58 -1.07 -2.92
C LYS A 32 -1.23 -1.78 -2.92
N LEU A 33 -0.34 -1.36 -2.02
CA LEU A 33 0.94 -2.00 -1.71
C LEU A 33 1.24 -1.79 -0.22
N ASP A 34 1.14 -2.86 0.57
CA ASP A 34 1.27 -2.78 2.02
C ASP A 34 2.70 -3.07 2.50
N THR A 35 3.51 -3.72 1.70
CA THR A 35 4.90 -4.08 2.03
C THR A 35 5.71 -4.36 0.77
N THR A 36 7.02 -4.24 0.89
CA THR A 36 8.01 -4.70 -0.11
C THR A 36 8.74 -5.98 0.35
N ASP A 37 8.39 -6.52 1.52
CA ASP A 37 8.92 -7.78 2.05
C ASP A 37 8.01 -8.95 1.63
N PRO A 38 8.52 -9.96 0.89
CA PRO A 38 7.74 -11.12 0.45
C PRO A 38 7.13 -11.92 1.61
N ASN A 39 7.82 -12.02 2.75
CA ASN A 39 7.31 -12.75 3.91
C ASN A 39 6.12 -12.03 4.55
N GLN A 40 6.25 -10.72 4.75
CA GLN A 40 5.15 -9.89 5.24
C GLN A 40 3.97 -9.90 4.26
N PHE A 41 4.23 -9.85 2.96
CA PHE A 41 3.20 -9.94 1.93
C PHE A 41 2.34 -11.20 2.04
N LEU A 42 2.98 -12.36 2.25
CA LEU A 42 2.26 -13.62 2.41
C LEU A 42 1.32 -13.62 3.62
N ILE A 43 1.73 -12.94 4.70
CA ILE A 43 0.95 -12.90 5.94
C ILE A 43 -0.15 -11.83 5.88
N ILE A 44 0.20 -10.61 5.44
CA ILE A 44 -0.71 -9.45 5.40
C ILE A 44 -1.77 -9.63 4.30
N ASN A 45 -1.33 -9.97 3.09
CA ASN A 45 -2.21 -9.95 1.92
C ASN A 45 -2.83 -11.32 1.60
N LYS A 46 -2.31 -12.41 2.18
CA LYS A 46 -2.79 -13.79 1.97
C LYS A 46 -3.11 -14.04 0.48
N PRO A 47 -2.12 -13.86 -0.42
CA PRO A 47 -2.34 -13.87 -1.87
C PRO A 47 -2.81 -15.23 -2.36
N ALA A 48 -3.47 -15.25 -3.52
CA ALA A 48 -3.78 -16.48 -4.22
C ALA A 48 -2.48 -17.24 -4.56
N LYS A 49 -2.57 -18.58 -4.60
CA LYS A 49 -1.42 -19.46 -4.88
C LYS A 49 -0.72 -19.05 -6.18
N GLY A 50 0.58 -18.89 -6.11
CA GLY A 50 1.43 -18.53 -7.27
C GLY A 50 1.52 -17.03 -7.54
N LEU A 51 0.88 -16.18 -6.73
CA LEU A 51 1.02 -14.73 -6.85
C LEU A 51 2.17 -14.25 -5.96
N GLU A 52 3.17 -13.65 -6.58
CA GLU A 52 4.38 -13.17 -5.91
C GLU A 52 4.37 -11.63 -5.81
N LEU A 53 4.94 -11.11 -4.71
CA LEU A 53 5.04 -9.66 -4.48
C LEU A 53 5.77 -8.93 -5.59
N ASN A 54 6.92 -9.46 -6.04
CA ASN A 54 7.70 -8.84 -7.11
C ASN A 54 6.90 -8.67 -8.40
N THR A 55 6.03 -9.62 -8.71
CA THR A 55 5.13 -9.55 -9.87
C THR A 55 4.13 -8.41 -9.73
N ILE A 56 3.54 -8.25 -8.53
CA ILE A 56 2.63 -7.12 -8.24
C ILE A 56 3.36 -5.79 -8.34
N MET A 57 4.56 -5.69 -7.78
CA MET A 57 5.38 -4.47 -7.85
C MET A 57 5.70 -4.11 -9.31
N GLN A 58 6.00 -5.08 -10.16
CA GLN A 58 6.17 -4.85 -11.60
C GLN A 58 4.88 -4.35 -12.27
N TYR A 59 3.71 -4.89 -11.91
CA TYR A 59 2.44 -4.40 -12.45
C TYR A 59 2.17 -2.95 -12.06
N ILE A 60 2.49 -2.57 -10.82
CA ILE A 60 2.38 -1.19 -10.36
C ILE A 60 3.37 -0.29 -11.12
N GLU A 61 4.62 -0.73 -11.29
CA GLU A 61 5.65 0.03 -12.03
C GLU A 61 5.22 0.29 -13.48
N LEU A 62 4.63 -0.70 -14.15
CA LEU A 62 4.16 -0.63 -15.55
C LEU A 62 2.75 -0.05 -15.70
N PHE A 63 2.10 0.34 -14.62
CA PHE A 63 0.75 0.92 -14.68
C PHE A 63 0.74 2.19 -15.54
N PRO A 64 -0.19 2.30 -16.53
CA PRO A 64 -0.16 3.39 -17.52
C PRO A 64 -0.69 4.73 -17.02
N GLY A 65 -1.36 4.76 -15.85
CA GLY A 65 -1.92 5.98 -15.27
C GLY A 65 -1.03 6.62 -14.22
N GLU A 66 -1.53 7.69 -13.61
CA GLU A 66 -0.92 8.29 -12.43
C GLU A 66 -0.91 7.30 -11.28
N LYS A 67 0.25 7.12 -10.64
CA LYS A 67 0.42 6.15 -9.56
C LYS A 67 0.16 6.80 -8.21
N ILE A 68 -0.96 6.44 -7.60
CA ILE A 68 -1.26 6.78 -6.21
C ILE A 68 -1.15 5.48 -5.41
N ILE A 69 -0.16 5.38 -4.54
CA ILE A 69 0.06 4.18 -3.73
C ILE A 69 -0.71 4.29 -2.43
N GLN A 70 -1.41 3.22 -2.05
CA GLN A 70 -2.12 3.12 -0.80
C GLN A 70 -1.53 2.00 0.06
N THR A 71 -1.08 2.33 1.26
CA THR A 71 -0.43 1.41 2.19
C THR A 71 -1.20 1.35 3.51
N LEU A 72 -1.66 0.14 3.86
CA LEU A 72 -2.15 -0.17 5.20
C LEU A 72 -0.96 -0.45 6.11
N VAL A 73 -0.83 0.28 7.21
CA VAL A 73 0.17 0.01 8.25
C VAL A 73 -0.48 -0.70 9.44
N LEU A 74 0.17 -1.75 9.92
CA LEU A 74 -0.30 -2.59 11.01
C LEU A 74 0.86 -3.36 11.65
N ARG A 75 0.63 -3.78 12.89
CA ARG A 75 1.50 -4.73 13.59
C ARG A 75 0.64 -5.71 14.40
N GLY A 76 1.24 -6.77 14.88
CA GLY A 76 0.58 -7.78 15.69
C GLY A 76 0.90 -9.19 15.24
N GLU A 77 -0.09 -10.06 15.27
CA GLU A 77 0.04 -11.47 14.90
C GLU A 77 -1.15 -11.93 14.07
N SER A 78 -0.90 -12.75 13.05
CA SER A 78 -1.91 -13.43 12.25
C SER A 78 -1.47 -14.88 12.02
N ASP A 79 -2.34 -15.85 12.33
CA ASP A 79 -2.07 -17.27 12.20
C ASP A 79 -0.74 -17.72 12.87
N GLY A 80 -0.42 -17.17 14.07
CA GLY A 80 0.80 -17.46 14.81
C GLY A 80 2.07 -16.83 14.22
N LYS A 81 1.93 -15.92 13.25
CA LYS A 81 3.06 -15.25 12.60
C LYS A 81 3.05 -13.76 12.89
N LYS A 82 4.21 -13.25 13.28
CA LYS A 82 4.38 -11.82 13.56
C LYS A 82 4.27 -10.98 12.29
N ILE A 83 3.53 -9.88 12.41
CA ILE A 83 3.38 -8.85 11.38
C ILE A 83 3.86 -7.53 11.96
N ASP A 84 4.67 -6.80 11.22
CA ASP A 84 5.01 -5.41 11.50
C ASP A 84 5.58 -4.76 10.24
N ASN A 85 4.76 -3.99 9.53
CA ASN A 85 5.22 -3.19 8.40
C ASN A 85 5.45 -1.72 8.75
N THR A 86 5.50 -1.40 10.06
CA THR A 86 5.77 -0.05 10.57
C THR A 86 7.22 0.17 10.97
N THR A 87 8.07 -0.85 10.83
CA THR A 87 9.52 -0.72 11.13
C THR A 87 10.18 0.28 10.18
N GLU A 88 11.22 0.95 10.64
CA GLU A 88 12.00 1.89 9.80
C GLU A 88 12.48 1.23 8.51
N GLU A 89 12.96 -0.02 8.57
CA GLU A 89 13.38 -0.79 7.41
C GLU A 89 12.25 -0.96 6.39
N SER A 90 11.07 -1.37 6.84
CA SER A 90 9.89 -1.54 5.98
C SER A 90 9.44 -0.22 5.36
N LEU A 91 9.42 0.86 6.14
CA LEU A 91 9.03 2.18 5.68
C LEU A 91 10.04 2.77 4.69
N LEU A 92 11.34 2.58 4.91
CA LEU A 92 12.40 3.00 3.98
C LEU A 92 12.31 2.26 2.64
N ALA A 93 12.06 0.95 2.68
CA ALA A 93 11.92 0.15 1.47
C ALA A 93 10.68 0.57 0.64
N LEU A 94 9.56 0.85 1.31
CA LEU A 94 8.37 1.42 0.66
C LEU A 94 8.64 2.82 0.10
N ALA A 95 9.30 3.71 0.87
CA ALA A 95 9.67 5.06 0.43
C ALA A 95 10.58 5.03 -0.82
N ALA A 96 11.54 4.12 -0.85
CA ALA A 96 12.41 3.91 -2.01
C ALA A 96 11.60 3.43 -3.24
N PHE A 97 10.67 2.51 -3.05
CA PHE A 97 9.84 2.00 -4.16
C PHE A 97 8.90 3.07 -4.71
N VAL A 98 8.17 3.81 -3.86
CA VAL A 98 7.26 4.87 -4.33
C VAL A 98 8.01 6.00 -5.05
N SER A 99 9.23 6.30 -4.62
CA SER A 99 10.11 7.26 -5.30
C SER A 99 10.59 6.73 -6.66
N LYS A 100 11.02 5.46 -6.72
CA LYS A 100 11.48 4.81 -7.95
C LYS A 100 10.42 4.82 -9.04
N ILE A 101 9.16 4.57 -8.70
CA ILE A 101 8.06 4.51 -9.66
C ILE A 101 7.44 5.88 -9.98
N GLU A 102 8.01 6.95 -9.41
CA GLU A 102 7.51 8.32 -9.56
C GLU A 102 6.04 8.45 -9.18
N ALA A 103 5.63 7.88 -8.04
CA ALA A 103 4.27 8.00 -7.55
C ALA A 103 3.93 9.48 -7.30
N ILE A 104 2.71 9.88 -7.67
CA ILE A 104 2.25 11.28 -7.45
C ILE A 104 1.69 11.52 -6.06
N GLU A 105 1.30 10.44 -5.35
CA GLU A 105 0.82 10.48 -3.98
C GLU A 105 1.08 9.12 -3.29
N TRP A 106 1.46 9.15 -2.02
CA TRP A 106 1.53 7.97 -1.16
C TRP A 106 0.59 8.14 0.04
N MET A 107 -0.49 7.37 0.07
CA MET A 107 -1.49 7.38 1.14
C MET A 107 -1.18 6.28 2.14
N ILE A 108 -1.03 6.64 3.41
CA ILE A 108 -0.76 5.70 4.50
C ILE A 108 -1.93 5.78 5.50
N TYR A 109 -2.45 4.63 5.89
CA TYR A 109 -3.61 4.55 6.78
C TYR A 109 -3.51 3.36 7.74
N PRO A 110 -4.05 3.45 8.96
CA PRO A 110 -4.09 2.36 9.92
C PRO A 110 -5.31 1.47 9.68
N ILE A 111 -5.42 0.39 10.45
CA ILE A 111 -6.67 -0.38 10.56
C ILE A 111 -7.76 0.54 11.10
N ASP A 112 -8.84 0.73 10.34
CA ASP A 112 -9.98 1.58 10.71
C ASP A 112 -11.17 0.77 11.23
N ARG A 113 -11.32 -0.48 10.81
CA ARG A 113 -12.45 -1.34 11.16
C ARG A 113 -12.00 -2.56 11.96
N PRO A 114 -12.87 -3.11 12.82
CA PRO A 114 -12.60 -4.40 13.44
C PRO A 114 -12.24 -5.44 12.40
N THR A 115 -11.15 -6.15 12.61
CA THR A 115 -10.70 -7.25 11.75
C THR A 115 -11.08 -8.59 12.35
N PRO A 116 -11.21 -9.65 11.56
CA PRO A 116 -11.36 -11.03 12.07
C PRO A 116 -10.15 -11.45 12.92
N GLU A 117 -8.98 -10.92 12.62
CA GLU A 117 -7.72 -11.16 13.34
C GLU A 117 -7.67 -10.28 14.59
N LYS A 118 -7.92 -10.89 15.75
CA LYS A 118 -8.02 -10.16 17.03
C LYS A 118 -6.69 -9.68 17.59
N GLN A 119 -5.57 -10.20 17.08
CA GLN A 119 -4.21 -9.90 17.55
C GLN A 119 -3.52 -8.82 16.70
N LEU A 120 -4.23 -8.20 15.77
CA LEU A 120 -3.73 -7.04 15.04
C LEU A 120 -3.95 -5.77 15.85
N GLU A 121 -2.93 -4.95 15.91
CA GLU A 121 -2.93 -3.68 16.62
C GLU A 121 -3.19 -2.52 15.64
N LYS A 122 -4.13 -1.67 16.00
CA LYS A 122 -4.35 -0.39 15.33
C LYS A 122 -3.28 0.60 15.77
N MET A 123 -2.68 1.31 14.82
CA MET A 123 -1.79 2.42 15.14
C MET A 123 -2.58 3.57 15.77
N SER A 124 -2.03 4.14 16.84
CA SER A 124 -2.53 5.38 17.41
C SER A 124 -2.28 6.57 16.48
N ARG A 125 -2.96 7.69 16.74
CA ARG A 125 -2.74 8.93 15.99
C ARG A 125 -1.29 9.40 16.09
N GLU A 126 -0.70 9.36 17.28
CA GLU A 126 0.69 9.75 17.53
C GLU A 126 1.67 8.88 16.74
N GLU A 127 1.45 7.56 16.71
CA GLU A 127 2.26 6.64 15.91
C GLU A 127 2.13 6.94 14.40
N MET A 128 0.91 7.25 13.92
CA MET A 128 0.70 7.63 12.53
C MET A 128 1.38 8.96 12.17
N ASP A 129 1.38 9.94 13.09
CA ASP A 129 2.11 11.19 12.91
C ASP A 129 3.62 10.94 12.81
N HIS A 130 4.17 10.09 13.69
CA HIS A 130 5.57 9.65 13.64
C HIS A 130 5.94 8.97 12.31
N ILE A 131 5.11 8.02 11.86
CA ILE A 131 5.30 7.38 10.56
C ILE A 131 5.32 8.42 9.44
N GLY A 132 4.36 9.36 9.47
CA GLY A 132 4.28 10.44 8.49
C GLY A 132 5.52 11.33 8.46
N GLU A 133 6.02 11.74 9.63
CA GLU A 133 7.24 12.54 9.74
C GLU A 133 8.46 11.78 9.23
N PHE A 134 8.55 10.49 9.59
CA PHE A 134 9.67 9.64 9.17
C PHE A 134 9.70 9.49 7.66
N VAL A 135 8.61 9.06 7.02
CA VAL A 135 8.62 8.79 5.58
C VAL A 135 8.81 10.06 4.74
N ARG A 136 8.27 11.21 5.18
CA ARG A 136 8.47 12.49 4.48
C ARG A 136 9.93 12.94 4.42
N LYS A 137 10.78 12.47 5.32
CA LYS A 137 12.23 12.72 5.28
C LYS A 137 12.96 11.82 4.27
N HIS A 138 12.31 10.76 3.80
CA HIS A 138 12.95 9.72 2.98
C HIS A 138 12.35 9.58 1.57
N THR A 139 11.39 10.43 1.20
CA THR A 139 10.83 10.49 -0.15
C THR A 139 10.43 11.91 -0.51
N ASN A 140 10.49 12.24 -1.80
CA ASN A 140 9.94 13.49 -2.34
C ASN A 140 8.47 13.31 -2.81
N VAL A 141 7.92 12.10 -2.72
CA VAL A 141 6.53 11.84 -3.07
C VAL A 141 5.63 12.48 -2.02
N PRO A 142 4.58 13.22 -2.40
CA PRO A 142 3.59 13.75 -1.46
C PRO A 142 2.97 12.64 -0.62
N VAL A 143 3.03 12.76 0.72
CA VAL A 143 2.53 11.76 1.67
C VAL A 143 1.28 12.26 2.36
N THR A 144 0.18 11.51 2.23
CA THR A 144 -1.10 11.72 2.93
C THR A 144 -1.26 10.68 4.03
N ILE A 145 -1.38 11.12 5.28
CA ILE A 145 -1.69 10.25 6.42
C ILE A 145 -3.21 10.29 6.68
N ARG A 146 -3.81 9.13 6.83
CA ARG A 146 -5.18 8.93 7.31
C ARG A 146 -5.15 8.36 8.72
N TYR A 147 -6.22 8.58 9.51
CA TYR A 147 -6.30 8.20 10.92
C TYR A 147 -7.51 7.31 11.18
#